data_2e6810522a53dd1774d9e7bdaf7a92c1
#
_entry.id   2e6810522a53dd1774d9e7bdaf7a92c1
#
_cell.length_a   1.000
_cell.length_b   1.000
_cell.length_c   1.000
_cell.angle_alpha   90.00
_cell.angle_beta   90.00
_cell.angle_gamma   90.00
#
_symmetry.space_group_name_H-M   'P 1'
#
loop_
_entity.id
_entity.type
_entity.pdbx_description
1 polymer ?
#
loop_
_entity_poly.entity_id
_entity_poly.type
_entity_poly.pdbx_seq_one_letter_code
_entity_poly.pdbx_strand_id
1 'polypeptide(L)'
;MVNEEFKSHKISNYVTARQRDVCGEGFGAELENKVDAVFLDLPHPWDAIPHAKKVLRRSTGGRLCSFSPCIEQVQKAIEKMREEGFSEISTKECLMREFQARKITIPTFDMERQDPSIAPTDCGFNSSNSKTDTTFLSGIPLLSMPGHTGYLTFASLPPSERNLS
;
A
#
# COMPACT_ATOMS: atom_id res chain seq x y z
N MET A 1 -9.41 22.51 -10.90
CA MET A 1 -9.77 21.12 -10.58
C MET A 1 -9.16 20.68 -9.24
N VAL A 2 -7.86 20.39 -9.09
CA VAL A 2 -7.26 19.90 -7.82
C VAL A 2 -7.44 20.90 -6.65
N ASN A 3 -7.23 22.19 -6.86
CA ASN A 3 -7.41 23.23 -5.82
C ASN A 3 -8.87 23.44 -5.41
N GLU A 4 -9.84 23.13 -6.27
CA GLU A 4 -11.28 23.19 -5.94
C GLU A 4 -11.66 21.98 -5.09
N GLU A 5 -11.09 20.82 -5.35
CA GLU A 5 -11.24 19.62 -4.55
C GLU A 5 -10.71 19.83 -3.12
N PHE A 6 -9.52 20.42 -2.97
CA PHE A 6 -8.97 20.75 -1.65
C PHE A 6 -9.84 21.73 -0.87
N LYS A 7 -10.50 22.69 -1.55
CA LYS A 7 -11.48 23.59 -0.92
C LYS A 7 -12.73 22.83 -0.47
N SER A 8 -13.25 21.92 -1.30
CA SER A 8 -14.42 21.13 -0.94
C SER A 8 -14.18 20.24 0.28
N HIS A 9 -12.97 19.70 0.41
CA HIS A 9 -12.54 18.90 1.55
C HIS A 9 -12.05 19.73 2.76
N LYS A 10 -12.07 21.08 2.68
CA LYS A 10 -11.62 22.01 3.74
C LYS A 10 -10.16 21.83 4.16
N ILE A 11 -9.29 21.34 3.24
CA ILE A 11 -7.87 21.10 3.49
C ILE A 11 -6.93 22.07 2.79
N SER A 12 -7.47 23.08 2.10
CA SER A 12 -6.69 24.08 1.33
C SER A 12 -5.66 24.85 2.17
N ASN A 13 -5.83 24.94 3.49
CA ASN A 13 -4.86 25.57 4.38
C ASN A 13 -3.64 24.67 4.68
N TYR A 14 -3.74 23.38 4.39
CA TYR A 14 -2.71 22.37 4.72
C TYR A 14 -2.04 21.81 3.47
N VAL A 15 -2.64 21.95 2.30
CA VAL A 15 -2.18 21.34 1.05
C VAL A 15 -2.04 22.39 -0.03
N THR A 16 -0.89 22.40 -0.71
CA THR A 16 -0.62 23.25 -1.86
C THR A 16 -0.24 22.37 -3.06
N ALA A 17 -1.02 22.45 -4.14
CA ALA A 17 -0.70 21.78 -5.40
C ALA A 17 0.02 22.73 -6.35
N ARG A 18 1.11 22.28 -6.92
CA ARG A 18 1.88 23.00 -7.94
C ARG A 18 2.29 22.03 -9.04
N GLN A 19 2.21 22.49 -10.29
CA GLN A 19 2.76 21.77 -11.41
C GLN A 19 4.23 22.13 -11.57
N ARG A 20 5.14 21.12 -11.57
CA ARG A 20 6.58 21.33 -11.70
C ARG A 20 7.26 20.04 -12.18
N ASP A 21 8.26 20.15 -12.99
CA ASP A 21 9.20 19.08 -13.29
C ASP A 21 10.26 18.99 -12.20
N VAL A 22 10.00 18.11 -11.22
CA VAL A 22 10.92 17.95 -10.07
C VAL A 22 12.22 17.20 -10.43
N CYS A 23 12.26 16.48 -11.54
CA CYS A 23 13.47 15.81 -12.02
C CYS A 23 14.43 16.81 -12.66
N GLY A 24 13.93 17.78 -13.41
CA GLY A 24 14.75 18.82 -14.07
C GLY A 24 14.96 20.06 -13.22
N GLU A 25 13.88 20.61 -12.62
CA GLU A 25 13.89 21.89 -11.94
C GLU A 25 13.96 21.79 -10.40
N GLY A 26 13.76 20.59 -9.86
CA GLY A 26 13.66 20.37 -8.41
C GLY A 26 12.38 20.90 -7.79
N PHE A 27 12.34 20.95 -6.47
CA PHE A 27 11.12 21.28 -5.70
C PHE A 27 10.90 22.79 -5.49
N GLY A 28 11.87 23.64 -5.87
CA GLY A 28 11.84 25.07 -5.69
C GLY A 28 12.69 25.56 -4.52
N ALA A 29 13.34 26.72 -4.73
CA ALA A 29 14.28 27.30 -3.73
C ALA A 29 13.58 27.67 -2.42
N GLU A 30 12.28 27.96 -2.47
CA GLU A 30 11.50 28.31 -1.28
C GLU A 30 11.35 27.16 -0.27
N LEU A 31 11.54 25.90 -0.73
CA LEU A 31 11.46 24.71 0.12
C LEU A 31 12.83 24.24 0.62
N GLU A 32 13.91 24.86 0.19
CA GLU A 32 15.27 24.43 0.52
C GLU A 32 15.49 24.37 2.03
N ASN A 33 15.96 23.20 2.52
CA ASN A 33 16.24 22.94 3.94
C ASN A 33 15.03 23.15 4.90
N LYS A 34 13.80 22.99 4.41
CA LYS A 34 12.56 23.23 5.18
C LYS A 34 11.66 22.02 5.32
N VAL A 35 11.87 21.00 4.52
CA VAL A 35 10.96 19.85 4.39
C VAL A 35 11.43 18.73 5.32
N ASP A 36 10.50 18.12 6.03
CA ASP A 36 10.79 17.02 6.95
C ASP A 36 10.79 15.66 6.23
N ALA A 37 9.97 15.52 5.20
CA ALA A 37 9.89 14.29 4.41
C ALA A 37 9.53 14.55 2.94
N VAL A 38 10.02 13.70 2.05
CA VAL A 38 9.70 13.71 0.62
C VAL A 38 9.18 12.33 0.22
N PHE A 39 8.08 12.30 -0.52
CA PHE A 39 7.57 11.09 -1.16
C PHE A 39 7.70 11.24 -2.68
N LEU A 40 8.32 10.24 -3.33
CA LEU A 40 8.51 10.20 -4.77
C LEU A 40 7.64 9.10 -5.38
N ASP A 41 6.70 9.51 -6.23
CA ASP A 41 5.92 8.61 -7.09
C ASP A 41 6.12 9.07 -8.54
N LEU A 42 7.27 8.69 -9.09
CA LEU A 42 7.78 9.17 -10.37
C LEU A 42 8.33 8.00 -11.19
N PRO A 43 8.28 8.09 -12.53
CA PRO A 43 8.88 7.06 -13.40
C PRO A 43 10.39 6.90 -13.21
N HIS A 44 11.09 8.01 -12.90
CA HIS A 44 12.54 8.08 -12.71
C HIS A 44 12.91 8.75 -11.38
N PRO A 45 12.65 8.07 -10.24
CA PRO A 45 12.86 8.69 -8.92
C PRO A 45 14.32 9.06 -8.63
N TRP A 46 15.29 8.37 -9.23
CA TRP A 46 16.71 8.65 -9.05
C TRP A 46 17.11 10.05 -9.54
N ASP A 47 16.42 10.62 -10.53
CA ASP A 47 16.70 11.98 -11.00
C ASP A 47 16.22 13.04 -10.00
N ALA A 48 15.16 12.75 -9.24
CA ALA A 48 14.61 13.64 -8.22
C ALA A 48 15.32 13.53 -6.83
N ILE A 49 16.04 12.44 -6.55
CA ILE A 49 16.72 12.23 -5.25
C ILE A 49 17.71 13.33 -4.88
N PRO A 50 18.58 13.83 -5.77
CA PRO A 50 19.47 14.95 -5.45
C PRO A 50 18.71 16.24 -5.09
N HIS A 51 17.57 16.47 -5.74
CA HIS A 51 16.70 17.59 -5.47
C HIS A 51 15.95 17.43 -4.14
N ALA A 52 15.50 16.20 -3.82
CA ALA A 52 14.91 15.87 -2.53
C ALA A 52 15.87 16.15 -1.37
N LYS A 53 17.14 15.78 -1.52
CA LYS A 53 18.19 16.08 -0.53
C LYS A 53 18.34 17.57 -0.24
N LYS A 54 18.22 18.45 -1.25
CA LYS A 54 18.34 19.90 -1.08
C LYS A 54 17.21 20.49 -0.24
N VAL A 55 15.99 19.98 -0.38
CA VAL A 55 14.83 20.50 0.34
C VAL A 55 14.66 19.90 1.73
N LEU A 56 15.20 18.70 1.98
CA LEU A 56 15.14 18.05 3.27
C LEU A 56 15.93 18.84 4.33
N ARG A 57 15.35 18.93 5.52
CA ARG A 57 15.89 19.68 6.65
C ARG A 57 17.20 19.05 7.15
N ARG A 58 18.27 19.82 7.11
CA ARG A 58 19.60 19.35 7.54
C ARG A 58 19.85 19.44 9.05
N SER A 59 19.10 20.26 9.76
CA SER A 59 19.28 20.46 11.20
C SER A 59 18.81 19.26 12.03
N THR A 60 17.75 18.60 11.59
CA THR A 60 17.13 17.46 12.27
C THR A 60 17.23 16.16 11.49
N GLY A 61 17.72 16.24 10.25
CA GLY A 61 17.62 15.16 9.29
C GLY A 61 16.26 15.15 8.59
N GLY A 62 16.12 14.30 7.56
CA GLY A 62 14.91 14.18 6.77
C GLY A 62 14.62 12.75 6.37
N ARG A 63 13.39 12.51 5.90
CA ARG A 63 12.94 11.20 5.45
C ARG A 63 12.63 11.23 3.96
N LEU A 64 13.02 10.15 3.27
CA LEU A 64 12.70 9.95 1.86
C LEU A 64 11.96 8.63 1.72
N CYS A 65 10.86 8.65 0.96
CA CYS A 65 10.16 7.46 0.52
C CYS A 65 10.01 7.51 -1.00
N SER A 66 10.29 6.41 -1.67
CA SER A 66 10.09 6.27 -3.12
C SER A 66 9.24 5.06 -3.42
N PHE A 67 8.17 5.25 -4.19
CA PHE A 67 7.40 4.16 -4.77
C PHE A 67 8.00 3.76 -6.13
N SER A 68 8.06 2.46 -6.39
CA SER A 68 8.52 1.91 -7.66
C SER A 68 7.74 0.63 -7.98
N PRO A 69 7.17 0.50 -9.19
CA PRO A 69 6.47 -0.71 -9.61
C PRO A 69 7.42 -1.87 -9.95
N CYS A 70 8.69 -1.58 -10.28
CA CYS A 70 9.67 -2.57 -10.74
C CYS A 70 10.92 -2.58 -9.87
N ILE A 71 11.50 -3.79 -9.69
CA ILE A 71 12.68 -3.96 -8.84
C ILE A 71 13.93 -3.25 -9.42
N GLU A 72 14.03 -3.12 -10.72
CA GLU A 72 15.12 -2.40 -11.38
C GLU A 72 15.12 -0.89 -11.06
N GLN A 73 13.93 -0.31 -10.91
CA GLN A 73 13.79 1.07 -10.44
C GLN A 73 14.20 1.21 -8.98
N VAL A 74 13.86 0.23 -8.16
CA VAL A 74 14.31 0.17 -6.75
C VAL A 74 15.82 0.15 -6.66
N GLN A 75 16.50 -0.68 -7.46
CA GLN A 75 17.96 -0.79 -7.47
C GLN A 75 18.61 0.54 -7.81
N LYS A 76 18.18 1.20 -8.90
CA LYS A 76 18.68 2.52 -9.31
C LYS A 76 18.43 3.60 -8.26
N ALA A 77 17.24 3.60 -7.66
CA ALA A 77 16.90 4.56 -6.62
C ALA A 77 17.78 4.37 -5.36
N ILE A 78 18.01 3.12 -4.92
CA ILE A 78 18.88 2.80 -3.78
C ILE A 78 20.32 3.23 -4.05
N GLU A 79 20.84 2.94 -5.25
CA GLU A 79 22.18 3.33 -5.65
C GLU A 79 22.34 4.85 -5.56
N LYS A 80 21.38 5.60 -6.12
CA LYS A 80 21.38 7.05 -6.05
C LYS A 80 21.22 7.59 -4.64
N MET A 81 20.39 6.97 -3.79
CA MET A 81 20.28 7.34 -2.37
C MET A 81 21.61 7.20 -1.64
N ARG A 82 22.36 6.12 -1.90
CA ARG A 82 23.68 5.90 -1.30
C ARG A 82 24.70 6.94 -1.75
N GLU A 83 24.75 7.25 -3.04
CA GLU A 83 25.61 8.31 -3.59
C GLU A 83 25.34 9.67 -2.95
N GLU A 84 24.06 9.97 -2.69
CA GLU A 84 23.65 11.22 -2.07
C GLU A 84 23.80 11.23 -0.52
N GLY A 85 24.26 10.13 0.06
CA GLY A 85 24.56 10.04 1.50
C GLY A 85 23.34 9.78 2.39
N PHE A 86 22.27 9.20 1.82
CA PHE A 86 21.17 8.66 2.63
C PHE A 86 21.61 7.37 3.33
N SER A 87 21.08 7.17 4.51
CA SER A 87 21.31 6.00 5.37
C SER A 87 20.00 5.28 5.69
N GLU A 88 20.08 4.18 6.45
CA GLU A 88 18.92 3.38 6.88
C GLU A 88 18.00 2.99 5.71
N ILE A 89 18.58 2.68 4.56
CA ILE A 89 17.80 2.36 3.36
C ILE A 89 17.15 0.99 3.53
N SER A 90 15.83 0.95 3.42
CA SER A 90 15.04 -0.29 3.48
C SER A 90 13.94 -0.30 2.43
N THR A 91 13.72 -1.44 1.81
CA THR A 91 12.65 -1.62 0.83
C THR A 91 11.63 -2.62 1.34
N LYS A 92 10.36 -2.28 1.17
CA LYS A 92 9.22 -3.14 1.49
C LYS A 92 8.40 -3.37 0.24
N GLU A 93 8.01 -4.61 0.04
CA GLU A 93 7.06 -4.98 -1.00
C GLU A 93 5.64 -4.64 -0.55
N CYS A 94 4.87 -4.02 -1.47
CA CYS A 94 3.45 -3.79 -1.28
C CYS A 94 2.68 -4.94 -1.95
N LEU A 95 1.99 -5.74 -1.15
CA LEU A 95 1.19 -6.85 -1.65
C LEU A 95 -0.28 -6.57 -1.36
N MET A 96 -1.08 -6.44 -2.43
CA MET A 96 -2.54 -6.31 -2.33
C MET A 96 -3.17 -7.70 -2.43
N ARG A 97 -3.95 -8.08 -1.43
CA ARG A 97 -4.79 -9.28 -1.47
C ARG A 97 -6.24 -8.88 -1.67
N GLU A 98 -6.79 -9.25 -2.81
CA GLU A 98 -8.20 -9.00 -3.11
C GLU A 98 -9.05 -10.18 -2.66
N PHE A 99 -10.23 -9.86 -2.11
CA PHE A 99 -11.26 -10.83 -1.77
C PHE A 99 -12.50 -10.55 -2.60
N GLN A 100 -13.07 -11.60 -3.18
CA GLN A 100 -14.35 -11.53 -3.87
C GLN A 100 -15.47 -11.93 -2.94
N ALA A 101 -16.52 -11.12 -2.87
CA ALA A 101 -17.74 -11.51 -2.18
C ALA A 101 -18.51 -12.53 -3.03
N ARG A 102 -18.69 -13.75 -2.54
CA ARG A 102 -19.46 -14.80 -3.21
C ARG A 102 -20.53 -15.34 -2.29
N LYS A 103 -21.69 -15.60 -2.86
CA LYS A 103 -22.73 -16.38 -2.18
C LYS A 103 -22.33 -17.86 -2.17
N ILE A 104 -22.23 -18.42 -0.99
CA ILE A 104 -21.97 -19.86 -0.79
C ILE A 104 -23.24 -20.47 -0.22
N THR A 105 -23.65 -21.57 -0.82
CA THR A 105 -24.78 -22.36 -0.36
C THR A 105 -24.24 -23.67 0.21
N ILE A 106 -24.52 -23.93 1.47
CA ILE A 106 -24.17 -25.17 2.16
C ILE A 106 -25.46 -25.92 2.45
N PRO A 107 -25.57 -27.20 2.02
CA PRO A 107 -26.69 -28.03 2.42
C PRO A 107 -26.58 -28.31 3.93
N THR A 108 -27.60 -27.93 4.67
CA THR A 108 -27.71 -28.25 6.10
C THR A 108 -28.58 -29.47 6.29
N PHE A 109 -28.10 -30.42 7.05
CA PHE A 109 -28.90 -31.56 7.47
C PHE A 109 -29.55 -31.23 8.81
N ASP A 110 -30.87 -31.39 8.87
CA ASP A 110 -31.60 -31.19 10.11
C ASP A 110 -31.37 -32.41 11.04
N MET A 111 -30.47 -32.27 12.00
CA MET A 111 -30.12 -33.33 12.96
C MET A 111 -31.13 -33.49 14.10
N GLU A 112 -32.10 -32.55 14.20
CA GLU A 112 -33.07 -32.56 15.33
C GLU A 112 -34.29 -33.43 15.08
N ARG A 113 -34.49 -34.00 13.87
CA ARG A 113 -35.59 -34.88 13.57
C ARG A 113 -35.17 -36.35 13.49
N GLN A 114 -34.58 -36.87 14.54
CA GLN A 114 -34.66 -38.31 14.81
C GLN A 114 -35.87 -38.54 15.69
N ASP A 115 -36.97 -38.92 15.04
CA ASP A 115 -38.16 -39.42 15.73
C ASP A 115 -37.78 -40.75 16.40
N PRO A 116 -37.75 -40.82 17.75
CA PRO A 116 -37.26 -42.00 18.46
C PRO A 116 -38.23 -43.22 18.30
N SER A 117 -39.32 -43.07 17.57
CA SER A 117 -40.32 -44.11 17.36
C SER A 117 -40.12 -45.02 16.14
N ILE A 118 -39.07 -44.75 15.31
CA ILE A 118 -38.80 -45.55 14.14
C ILE A 118 -37.69 -46.59 14.45
N ALA A 119 -38.10 -47.80 14.74
CA ALA A 119 -37.20 -48.95 14.81
C ALA A 119 -36.49 -49.19 13.46
N PRO A 120 -35.21 -49.64 13.45
CA PRO A 120 -34.43 -49.84 12.25
C PRO A 120 -34.87 -51.15 11.58
N THR A 121 -35.81 -51.06 10.66
CA THR A 121 -36.14 -52.16 9.77
C THR A 121 -36.14 -51.65 8.32
N ASP A 122 -35.23 -52.25 7.59
CA ASP A 122 -35.16 -52.33 6.13
C ASP A 122 -34.39 -51.22 5.37
N CYS A 123 -33.41 -51.72 4.65
CA CYS A 123 -32.50 -50.99 3.77
C CYS A 123 -33.24 -50.47 2.49
N GLY A 124 -34.14 -49.55 2.67
CA GLY A 124 -34.77 -48.81 1.56
C GLY A 124 -34.31 -47.37 1.58
N PHE A 125 -33.40 -47.00 0.69
CA PHE A 125 -32.90 -45.64 0.48
C PHE A 125 -34.02 -44.75 -0.12
N ASN A 126 -34.99 -44.37 0.70
CA ASN A 126 -35.98 -43.32 0.35
C ASN A 126 -36.17 -42.40 1.55
N SER A 127 -35.12 -41.69 1.89
CA SER A 127 -35.22 -40.57 2.84
C SER A 127 -35.43 -39.31 2.02
N SER A 128 -36.65 -38.82 1.96
CA SER A 128 -36.95 -37.43 1.60
C SER A 128 -36.51 -36.49 2.71
N ASN A 129 -35.21 -36.44 2.93
CA ASN A 129 -34.60 -35.40 3.77
C ASN A 129 -34.80 -34.08 3.03
N SER A 130 -35.63 -33.20 3.58
CA SER A 130 -35.72 -31.83 3.14
C SER A 130 -34.37 -31.16 3.42
N LYS A 131 -33.52 -31.10 2.41
CA LYS A 131 -32.25 -30.32 2.48
C LYS A 131 -32.64 -28.86 2.57
N THR A 132 -32.42 -28.25 3.70
CA THR A 132 -32.53 -26.81 3.84
C THR A 132 -31.18 -26.22 3.48
N ASP A 133 -31.12 -25.60 2.31
CA ASP A 133 -29.90 -24.92 1.86
C ASP A 133 -29.75 -23.58 2.60
N THR A 134 -28.66 -23.43 3.31
CA THR A 134 -28.32 -22.14 3.94
C THR A 134 -27.36 -21.38 3.03
N THR A 135 -27.79 -20.20 2.59
CA THR A 135 -26.98 -19.32 1.74
C THR A 135 -26.46 -18.14 2.54
N PHE A 136 -25.16 -17.91 2.49
CA PHE A 136 -24.51 -16.76 3.13
C PHE A 136 -23.48 -16.13 2.19
N LEU A 137 -23.14 -14.86 2.46
CA LEU A 137 -22.09 -14.13 1.74
C LEU A 137 -20.74 -14.39 2.39
N SER A 138 -19.78 -14.87 1.62
CA SER A 138 -18.42 -15.14 2.10
C SER A 138 -17.38 -14.38 1.27
N GLY A 139 -16.31 -13.93 1.94
CA GLY A 139 -15.13 -13.38 1.28
C GLY A 139 -14.17 -14.50 0.89
N ILE A 140 -13.97 -14.69 -0.40
CA ILE A 140 -13.08 -15.72 -0.93
C ILE A 140 -11.87 -15.05 -1.57
N PRO A 141 -10.62 -15.41 -1.21
CA PRO A 141 -9.45 -14.89 -1.88
C PRO A 141 -9.41 -15.33 -3.34
N LEU A 142 -8.84 -14.50 -4.20
CA LEU A 142 -8.59 -14.89 -5.59
C LEU A 142 -7.67 -16.11 -5.66
N LEU A 143 -7.90 -16.99 -6.62
CA LEU A 143 -7.07 -18.20 -6.85
C LEU A 143 -5.69 -17.84 -7.38
N SER A 144 -5.55 -16.73 -8.09
CA SER A 144 -4.27 -16.18 -8.56
C SER A 144 -4.18 -14.71 -8.17
N MET A 145 -3.01 -14.29 -7.72
CA MET A 145 -2.70 -12.91 -7.38
C MET A 145 -1.41 -12.49 -8.07
N PRO A 146 -1.21 -11.18 -8.36
CA PRO A 146 0.09 -10.67 -8.78
C PRO A 146 1.17 -11.05 -7.75
N GLY A 147 2.38 -11.35 -8.21
CA GLY A 147 3.50 -11.66 -7.33
C GLY A 147 3.90 -10.46 -6.45
N HIS A 148 3.73 -9.25 -6.98
CA HIS A 148 3.88 -7.98 -6.24
C HIS A 148 2.97 -6.91 -6.87
N THR A 149 2.67 -5.85 -6.11
CA THR A 149 1.93 -4.67 -6.58
C THR A 149 2.78 -3.41 -6.63
N GLY A 150 3.97 -3.43 -6.03
CA GLY A 150 4.95 -2.36 -6.02
C GLY A 150 5.86 -2.42 -4.80
N TYR A 151 6.82 -1.51 -4.78
CA TYR A 151 7.83 -1.41 -3.73
C TYR A 151 7.84 -0.02 -3.14
N LEU A 152 8.00 0.07 -1.82
CA LEU A 152 8.27 1.30 -1.09
C LEU A 152 9.69 1.24 -0.54
N THR A 153 10.54 2.17 -0.98
CA THR A 153 11.89 2.31 -0.49
C THR A 153 11.99 3.53 0.42
N PHE A 154 12.41 3.30 1.65
CA PHE A 154 12.58 4.32 2.70
C PHE A 154 14.05 4.59 2.92
N ALA A 155 14.38 5.84 3.19
CA ALA A 155 15.74 6.26 3.53
C ALA A 155 15.72 7.45 4.49
N SER A 156 16.78 7.61 5.26
CA SER A 156 16.99 8.73 6.17
C SER A 156 18.15 9.59 5.69
N LEU A 157 17.96 10.91 5.64
CA LEU A 157 19.04 11.84 5.49
C LEU A 157 19.52 12.22 6.91
N PRO A 158 20.75 11.88 7.31
CA PRO A 158 21.23 12.23 8.64
C PRO A 158 21.36 13.76 8.79
N PRO A 159 21.23 14.30 10.02
CA PRO A 159 21.52 15.69 10.26
C PRO A 159 22.95 16.03 9.84
N SER A 160 23.17 17.21 9.30
CA SER A 160 24.56 17.69 9.11
C SER A 160 25.20 17.90 10.48
N GLU A 161 26.39 17.36 10.67
CA GLU A 161 27.16 17.64 11.86
C GLU A 161 27.28 19.15 12.02
N ARG A 162 26.89 19.70 13.18
CA ARG A 162 27.22 21.07 13.53
C ARG A 162 28.72 21.08 13.71
N ASN A 163 29.45 21.81 12.88
CA ASN A 163 30.82 22.17 13.19
C ASN A 163 30.77 22.92 14.53
N LEU A 164 31.08 22.20 15.60
CA LEU A 164 31.37 22.80 16.89
C LEU A 164 32.76 23.46 16.74
N SER A 165 32.74 24.70 16.26
CA SER A 165 33.87 25.63 16.29
C SER A 165 33.78 26.49 17.54
#